data_6623fb13288c577fc62778d8005f882f
#
_entry.id   6623fb13288c577fc62778d8005f882f
#
_cell.length_a   1.000
_cell.length_b   1.000
_cell.length_c   1.000
_cell.angle_alpha   90.00
_cell.angle_beta   90.00
_cell.angle_gamma   90.00
#
_symmetry.space_group_name_H-M   'P 1'
#
loop_
_entity.id
_entity.type
_entity.pdbx_description
1 polymer ?
#
loop_
_entity_poly.entity_id
_entity_poly.type
_entity_poly.pdbx_seq_one_letter_code
_entity_poly.pdbx_strand_id
1 'polypeptide(L)'
;MKTTILYGKSNVEVDLPEQSVLIEPKNIDPLEDHVTAIRTAINNPIGSEPLQDMVSANQTVSIVISDITRPTPNHILVPLLIETLAHVPLENFVIINGTGTHRDQTREELVQMLGDDIVSKVKIVHNHCNDKDTLKKVGHSQYGCDVYLNKDYVESDFKIVTGFIEPHFFAGFSGGPKGIMPGIAGIETIMTFHNAKMIGDIRSTWGNMQDNPVQNMTREINAMCKPDFMLNVTLNKEKAITEVFAGELYEAHDKGCEYAKANAMFKCDERFDVVIASNSGYPLDQNLYQTVKGMSAAHKVVKEGGTIIMLSECSDGYPNHGNYAEILKMADSPQGLVDMISDPNFAMLDQWQVQKQAVIQTFADVYLYSKLSDQQTKDAMLHPVHNINETLKALEDKYGKDMTIGVMPLGPLTIPYVES
;
A
#
# COMPACT_ATOMS: atom_id res chain seq x y z
N MET A 1 30.34 4.79 10.08
CA MET A 1 29.94 3.37 9.88
C MET A 1 29.60 3.11 8.42
N LYS A 2 29.67 1.85 7.94
CA LYS A 2 29.18 1.49 6.60
C LYS A 2 27.82 0.84 6.70
N THR A 3 26.91 1.18 5.80
CA THR A 3 25.62 0.52 5.70
C THR A 3 25.30 0.18 4.24
N THR A 4 24.45 -0.82 4.05
CA THR A 4 24.01 -1.29 2.74
C THR A 4 22.55 -0.93 2.56
N ILE A 5 22.23 -0.22 1.47
CA ILE A 5 20.89 0.27 1.17
C ILE A 5 20.37 -0.44 -0.09
N LEU A 6 19.14 -0.94 -0.06
CA LEU A 6 18.51 -1.60 -1.20
C LEU A 6 18.33 -0.63 -2.39
N TYR A 7 18.68 -1.10 -3.60
CA TYR A 7 18.58 -0.33 -4.84
C TYR A 7 18.42 -1.26 -6.05
N GLY A 8 17.27 -1.24 -6.69
CA GLY A 8 16.96 -2.16 -7.77
C GLY A 8 17.07 -3.61 -7.32
N LYS A 9 17.78 -4.40 -8.12
CA LYS A 9 18.11 -5.81 -7.81
C LYS A 9 19.46 -5.95 -7.11
N SER A 10 20.03 -4.85 -6.64
CA SER A 10 21.35 -4.76 -6.02
C SER A 10 21.31 -3.91 -4.74
N ASN A 11 22.46 -3.57 -4.24
CA ASN A 11 22.63 -2.73 -3.06
C ASN A 11 23.64 -1.62 -3.34
N VAL A 12 23.52 -0.51 -2.62
CA VAL A 12 24.50 0.59 -2.59
C VAL A 12 25.09 0.66 -1.21
N GLU A 13 26.45 0.63 -1.12
CA GLU A 13 27.17 0.91 0.13
C GLU A 13 27.31 2.42 0.33
N VAL A 14 26.99 2.88 1.53
CA VAL A 14 27.09 4.29 1.93
C VAL A 14 27.96 4.40 3.17
N ASP A 15 28.94 5.30 3.13
CA ASP A 15 29.74 5.67 4.29
C ASP A 15 29.01 6.74 5.10
N LEU A 16 28.69 6.44 6.35
CA LEU A 16 27.91 7.28 7.23
C LEU A 16 28.73 7.72 8.45
N PRO A 17 28.47 8.92 9.00
CA PRO A 17 28.96 9.27 10.34
C PRO A 17 28.51 8.23 11.38
N GLU A 18 29.34 8.04 12.43
CA GLU A 18 29.05 7.01 13.45
C GLU A 18 27.77 7.28 14.25
N GLN A 19 27.40 8.56 14.38
CA GLN A 19 26.17 8.99 15.08
C GLN A 19 24.88 8.81 14.27
N SER A 20 24.93 8.29 13.02
CA SER A 20 23.74 8.06 12.21
C SER A 20 22.85 6.99 12.82
N VAL A 21 21.52 7.22 12.79
CA VAL A 21 20.51 6.32 13.35
C VAL A 21 19.96 5.42 12.27
N LEU A 22 20.16 4.10 12.41
CA LEU A 22 19.55 3.11 11.53
C LEU A 22 18.09 2.87 11.95
N ILE A 23 17.19 2.99 10.98
CA ILE A 23 15.76 2.80 11.13
C ILE A 23 15.38 1.57 10.31
N GLU A 24 15.27 0.44 10.97
CA GLU A 24 15.01 -0.85 10.35
C GLU A 24 13.80 -1.54 10.96
N PRO A 25 13.08 -2.39 10.20
CA PRO A 25 11.99 -3.17 10.75
C PRO A 25 12.52 -4.16 11.78
N LYS A 26 11.69 -4.48 12.75
CA LYS A 26 11.98 -5.60 13.64
C LYS A 26 12.12 -6.87 12.80
N ASN A 27 13.12 -7.69 13.15
CA ASN A 27 13.21 -9.02 12.56
C ASN A 27 12.12 -9.90 13.17
N ILE A 28 11.13 -10.26 12.36
CA ILE A 28 10.04 -11.14 12.76
C ILE A 28 10.23 -12.48 12.06
N ASP A 29 10.38 -13.53 12.84
CA ASP A 29 10.49 -14.87 12.32
C ASP A 29 9.16 -15.29 11.65
N PRO A 30 9.21 -16.02 10.54
CA PRO A 30 8.01 -16.56 9.92
C PRO A 30 7.37 -17.62 10.79
N LEU A 31 6.07 -17.84 10.62
CA LEU A 31 5.41 -18.99 11.21
C LEU A 31 6.03 -20.29 10.67
N GLU A 32 6.43 -21.21 11.55
CA GLU A 32 7.02 -22.50 11.16
C GLU A 32 6.03 -23.35 10.35
N ASP A 33 4.76 -23.35 10.76
CA ASP A 33 3.66 -24.02 10.06
C ASP A 33 2.50 -23.06 9.82
N HIS A 34 2.64 -22.27 8.76
CA HIS A 34 1.62 -21.29 8.37
C HIS A 34 0.31 -21.93 7.90
N VAL A 35 0.34 -23.18 7.38
CA VAL A 35 -0.88 -23.88 6.97
C VAL A 35 -1.73 -24.23 8.17
N THR A 36 -1.13 -24.83 9.21
CA THR A 36 -1.82 -25.11 10.47
C THR A 36 -2.30 -23.82 11.15
N ALA A 37 -1.51 -22.75 11.12
CA ALA A 37 -1.91 -21.46 11.67
C ALA A 37 -3.14 -20.87 10.97
N ILE A 38 -3.19 -20.91 9.61
CA ILE A 38 -4.35 -20.46 8.83
C ILE A 38 -5.59 -21.31 9.16
N ARG A 39 -5.47 -22.64 9.17
CA ARG A 39 -6.59 -23.53 9.53
C ARG A 39 -7.10 -23.25 10.96
N THR A 40 -6.19 -23.03 11.89
CA THR A 40 -6.53 -22.68 13.28
C THR A 40 -7.30 -21.35 13.34
N ALA A 41 -6.84 -20.32 12.63
CA ALA A 41 -7.49 -19.01 12.57
C ALA A 41 -8.90 -19.08 11.94
N ILE A 42 -9.06 -19.87 10.87
CA ILE A 42 -10.36 -20.08 10.20
C ILE A 42 -11.36 -20.83 11.10
N ASN A 43 -10.86 -21.78 11.92
CA ASN A 43 -11.69 -22.57 12.83
C ASN A 43 -11.95 -21.90 14.19
N ASN A 44 -11.11 -20.92 14.57
CA ASN A 44 -11.25 -20.14 15.80
C ASN A 44 -11.16 -18.65 15.47
N PRO A 45 -12.09 -18.12 14.68
CA PRO A 45 -11.99 -16.76 14.16
C PRO A 45 -12.29 -15.71 15.22
N ILE A 46 -11.84 -14.49 14.95
CA ILE A 46 -12.07 -13.32 15.80
C ILE A 46 -13.46 -12.75 15.47
N GLY A 47 -14.34 -12.68 16.45
CA GLY A 47 -15.63 -12.00 16.32
C GLY A 47 -16.65 -12.65 15.38
N SER A 48 -16.47 -13.91 15.00
CA SER A 48 -17.40 -14.67 14.16
C SER A 48 -17.42 -16.16 14.52
N GLU A 49 -18.37 -16.90 13.95
CA GLU A 49 -18.40 -18.37 13.99
C GLU A 49 -17.31 -18.96 13.08
N PRO A 50 -16.92 -20.25 13.25
CA PRO A 50 -16.04 -20.95 12.33
C PRO A 50 -16.57 -20.87 10.89
N LEU A 51 -15.69 -20.62 9.92
CA LEU A 51 -16.07 -20.38 8.52
C LEU A 51 -16.97 -21.47 7.95
N GLN A 52 -16.65 -22.74 8.20
CA GLN A 52 -17.43 -23.88 7.70
C GLN A 52 -18.89 -23.90 8.20
N ASP A 53 -19.17 -23.29 9.35
CA ASP A 53 -20.49 -23.25 9.96
C ASP A 53 -21.33 -22.05 9.48
N MET A 54 -20.68 -21.09 8.80
CA MET A 54 -21.32 -19.86 8.28
C MET A 54 -21.90 -20.03 6.86
N VAL A 55 -21.48 -21.07 6.10
CA VAL A 55 -21.81 -21.21 4.69
C VAL A 55 -22.57 -22.49 4.44
N SER A 56 -23.73 -22.39 3.74
CA SER A 56 -24.50 -23.56 3.31
C SER A 56 -24.08 -24.02 1.90
N ALA A 57 -24.22 -25.33 1.62
CA ALA A 57 -23.77 -25.97 0.37
C ALA A 57 -24.39 -25.37 -0.92
N ASN A 58 -25.55 -24.74 -0.83
CA ASN A 58 -26.26 -24.16 -1.99
C ASN A 58 -25.98 -22.67 -2.19
N GLN A 59 -25.18 -22.05 -1.35
CA GLN A 59 -24.83 -20.63 -1.46
C GLN A 59 -23.72 -20.40 -2.49
N THR A 60 -23.77 -19.23 -3.12
CA THR A 60 -22.69 -18.69 -3.93
C THR A 60 -21.69 -17.95 -3.05
N VAL A 61 -20.39 -18.18 -3.27
CA VAL A 61 -19.30 -17.62 -2.45
C VAL A 61 -18.38 -16.78 -3.31
N SER A 62 -18.23 -15.52 -2.98
CA SER A 62 -17.19 -14.67 -3.58
C SER A 62 -15.95 -14.57 -2.68
N ILE A 63 -14.76 -14.70 -3.28
CA ILE A 63 -13.47 -14.50 -2.61
C ILE A 63 -12.76 -13.34 -3.30
N VAL A 64 -12.67 -12.20 -2.59
CA VAL A 64 -11.91 -11.04 -3.08
C VAL A 64 -10.45 -11.24 -2.74
N ILE A 65 -9.59 -11.11 -3.75
CA ILE A 65 -8.13 -11.18 -3.63
C ILE A 65 -7.51 -9.85 -4.04
N SER A 66 -6.31 -9.54 -3.53
CA SER A 66 -5.49 -8.44 -4.04
C SER A 66 -4.77 -8.85 -5.33
N ASP A 67 -4.52 -7.88 -6.21
CA ASP A 67 -3.84 -8.07 -7.49
C ASP A 67 -2.33 -8.39 -7.33
N ILE A 68 -1.65 -8.69 -8.45
CA ILE A 68 -0.24 -9.11 -8.49
C ILE A 68 0.73 -8.06 -7.93
N THR A 69 0.33 -6.80 -7.83
CA THR A 69 1.17 -5.72 -7.26
C THR A 69 1.32 -5.85 -5.74
N ARG A 70 0.59 -6.76 -5.12
CA ARG A 70 0.64 -7.05 -3.68
C ARG A 70 1.25 -8.42 -3.40
N PRO A 71 2.13 -8.53 -2.37
CA PRO A 71 2.77 -9.79 -2.03
C PRO A 71 1.86 -10.76 -1.26
N THR A 72 0.54 -10.61 -1.36
CA THR A 72 -0.42 -11.49 -0.69
C THR A 72 -0.22 -12.95 -1.16
N PRO A 73 -0.04 -13.91 -0.25
CA PRO A 73 0.18 -15.30 -0.62
C PRO A 73 -1.14 -16.00 -1.01
N ASN A 74 -1.81 -15.49 -2.06
CA ASN A 74 -3.12 -15.98 -2.53
C ASN A 74 -3.09 -17.48 -2.85
N HIS A 75 -1.94 -17.99 -3.36
CA HIS A 75 -1.73 -19.42 -3.65
C HIS A 75 -1.76 -20.34 -2.41
N ILE A 76 -1.73 -19.76 -1.21
CA ILE A 76 -1.88 -20.46 0.06
C ILE A 76 -3.29 -20.21 0.62
N LEU A 77 -3.70 -18.94 0.67
CA LEU A 77 -4.94 -18.54 1.35
C LEU A 77 -6.20 -19.09 0.64
N VAL A 78 -6.28 -18.93 -0.69
CA VAL A 78 -7.47 -19.28 -1.47
C VAL A 78 -7.74 -20.79 -1.49
N PRO A 79 -6.75 -21.68 -1.75
CA PRO A 79 -6.97 -23.13 -1.65
C PRO A 79 -7.46 -23.58 -0.29
N LEU A 80 -6.92 -23.02 0.81
CA LEU A 80 -7.33 -23.38 2.17
C LEU A 80 -8.75 -22.93 2.50
N LEU A 81 -9.21 -21.77 1.97
CA LEU A 81 -10.61 -21.34 2.09
C LEU A 81 -11.55 -22.29 1.35
N ILE A 82 -11.23 -22.64 0.09
CA ILE A 82 -12.03 -23.57 -0.72
C ILE A 82 -12.06 -24.97 -0.09
N GLU A 83 -10.94 -25.45 0.43
CA GLU A 83 -10.87 -26.72 1.14
C GLU A 83 -11.74 -26.71 2.41
N THR A 84 -11.72 -25.65 3.19
CA THR A 84 -12.55 -25.48 4.39
C THR A 84 -14.04 -25.53 4.03
N LEU A 85 -14.41 -25.00 2.85
CA LEU A 85 -15.78 -24.99 2.33
C LEU A 85 -16.04 -26.10 1.29
N ALA A 86 -15.38 -27.27 1.42
CA ALA A 86 -15.49 -28.39 0.47
C ALA A 86 -16.94 -28.95 0.30
N HIS A 87 -17.85 -28.59 1.18
CA HIS A 87 -19.27 -28.90 1.06
C HIS A 87 -20.01 -27.99 0.05
N VAL A 88 -19.39 -26.88 -0.39
CA VAL A 88 -19.91 -25.98 -1.43
C VAL A 88 -19.35 -26.41 -2.80
N PRO A 89 -20.17 -26.63 -3.83
CA PRO A 89 -19.71 -26.96 -5.17
C PRO A 89 -18.76 -25.90 -5.76
N LEU A 90 -17.70 -26.31 -6.48
CA LEU A 90 -16.71 -25.38 -7.03
C LEU A 90 -17.31 -24.35 -7.99
N GLU A 91 -18.36 -24.71 -8.73
CA GLU A 91 -19.10 -23.81 -9.63
C GLU A 91 -19.81 -22.66 -8.90
N ASN A 92 -20.00 -22.78 -7.59
CA ASN A 92 -20.60 -21.74 -6.75
C ASN A 92 -19.57 -20.70 -6.25
N PHE A 93 -18.28 -20.93 -6.50
CA PHE A 93 -17.25 -19.95 -6.15
C PHE A 93 -16.98 -18.99 -7.30
N VAL A 94 -16.73 -17.72 -6.95
CA VAL A 94 -16.15 -16.72 -7.83
C VAL A 94 -15.01 -16.01 -7.12
N ILE A 95 -13.84 -16.00 -7.73
CA ILE A 95 -12.68 -15.24 -7.26
C ILE A 95 -12.70 -13.89 -7.95
N ILE A 96 -12.65 -12.81 -7.18
CA ILE A 96 -12.66 -11.44 -7.68
C ILE A 96 -11.31 -10.81 -7.43
N ASN A 97 -10.60 -10.55 -8.52
CA ASN A 97 -9.31 -9.87 -8.46
C ASN A 97 -9.51 -8.36 -8.30
N GLY A 98 -9.19 -7.85 -7.12
CA GLY A 98 -9.34 -6.46 -6.73
C GLY A 98 -8.27 -5.56 -7.32
N THR A 99 -8.37 -5.27 -8.61
CA THR A 99 -7.42 -4.47 -9.37
C THR A 99 -7.49 -2.97 -9.07
N GLY A 100 -8.60 -2.49 -8.50
CA GLY A 100 -8.82 -1.04 -8.36
C GLY A 100 -8.80 -0.36 -9.73
N THR A 101 -7.78 0.48 -9.98
CA THR A 101 -7.52 1.14 -11.27
C THR A 101 -6.39 0.49 -12.08
N HIS A 102 -5.82 -0.63 -11.60
CA HIS A 102 -4.75 -1.33 -12.30
C HIS A 102 -5.31 -2.16 -13.47
N ARG A 103 -4.39 -2.61 -14.35
CA ARG A 103 -4.71 -3.49 -15.47
C ARG A 103 -5.10 -4.89 -15.01
N ASP A 104 -5.78 -5.60 -15.89
CA ASP A 104 -6.03 -7.04 -15.73
C ASP A 104 -4.71 -7.83 -15.67
N GLN A 105 -4.71 -8.91 -14.93
CA GLN A 105 -3.64 -9.90 -14.90
C GLN A 105 -3.83 -10.92 -16.03
N THR A 106 -2.70 -11.32 -16.63
CA THR A 106 -2.72 -12.39 -17.63
C THR A 106 -3.01 -13.74 -16.97
N ARG A 107 -3.33 -14.76 -17.78
CA ARG A 107 -3.53 -16.13 -17.26
C ARG A 107 -2.29 -16.63 -16.52
N GLU A 108 -1.09 -16.36 -17.03
CA GLU A 108 0.18 -16.77 -16.44
C GLU A 108 0.39 -16.08 -15.07
N GLU A 109 0.06 -14.80 -14.98
CA GLU A 109 0.09 -14.05 -13.72
C GLU A 109 -0.94 -14.59 -12.71
N LEU A 110 -2.15 -14.94 -13.15
CA LEU A 110 -3.15 -15.57 -12.29
C LEU A 110 -2.68 -16.96 -11.80
N VAL A 111 -2.04 -17.75 -12.65
CA VAL A 111 -1.44 -19.04 -12.25
C VAL A 111 -0.33 -18.82 -11.22
N GLN A 112 0.49 -17.79 -11.37
CA GLN A 112 1.49 -17.42 -10.35
C GLN A 112 0.85 -17.04 -9.02
N MET A 113 -0.28 -16.33 -9.05
CA MET A 113 -0.98 -15.83 -7.86
C MET A 113 -1.81 -16.91 -7.13
N LEU A 114 -2.39 -17.87 -7.85
CA LEU A 114 -3.43 -18.77 -7.33
C LEU A 114 -3.10 -20.26 -7.51
N GLY A 115 -2.17 -20.59 -8.40
CA GLY A 115 -1.90 -21.96 -8.84
C GLY A 115 -2.81 -22.40 -10.01
N ASP A 116 -2.31 -23.30 -10.85
CA ASP A 116 -3.01 -23.76 -12.06
C ASP A 116 -4.32 -24.52 -11.74
N ASP A 117 -4.35 -25.22 -10.62
CA ASP A 117 -5.53 -25.98 -10.16
C ASP A 117 -6.73 -25.06 -9.93
N ILE A 118 -6.53 -23.95 -9.22
CA ILE A 118 -7.59 -22.94 -8.97
C ILE A 118 -7.98 -22.24 -10.27
N VAL A 119 -7.00 -21.77 -11.05
CA VAL A 119 -7.25 -21.03 -12.30
C VAL A 119 -7.99 -21.84 -13.35
N SER A 120 -7.83 -23.16 -13.33
CA SER A 120 -8.51 -24.07 -14.27
C SER A 120 -9.92 -24.48 -13.86
N LYS A 121 -10.28 -24.35 -12.57
CA LYS A 121 -11.52 -24.92 -12.02
C LYS A 121 -12.52 -23.91 -11.47
N VAL A 122 -12.07 -22.72 -11.09
CA VAL A 122 -12.88 -21.70 -10.43
C VAL A 122 -13.05 -20.49 -11.34
N LYS A 123 -14.26 -19.92 -11.38
CA LYS A 123 -14.50 -18.65 -12.08
C LYS A 123 -13.67 -17.52 -11.47
N ILE A 124 -12.88 -16.83 -12.31
CA ILE A 124 -12.11 -15.65 -11.90
C ILE A 124 -12.57 -14.46 -12.72
N VAL A 125 -12.81 -13.33 -12.05
CA VAL A 125 -13.15 -12.06 -12.69
C VAL A 125 -12.21 -10.95 -12.20
N HIS A 126 -11.89 -10.00 -13.07
CA HIS A 126 -11.20 -8.76 -12.71
C HIS A 126 -12.21 -7.67 -12.37
N ASN A 127 -11.83 -6.74 -11.52
CA ASN A 127 -12.65 -5.57 -11.28
C ASN A 127 -12.42 -4.52 -12.37
N HIS A 128 -13.39 -4.27 -13.21
CA HIS A 128 -13.34 -3.25 -14.25
C HIS A 128 -14.03 -1.97 -13.74
N CYS A 129 -13.26 -1.14 -13.02
CA CYS A 129 -13.79 0.05 -12.33
C CYS A 129 -14.49 1.07 -13.26
N ASN A 130 -14.19 1.07 -14.56
CA ASN A 130 -14.77 1.96 -15.57
C ASN A 130 -15.98 1.35 -16.29
N ASP A 131 -16.27 0.05 -16.11
CA ASP A 131 -17.34 -0.65 -16.81
C ASP A 131 -18.57 -0.81 -15.90
N LYS A 132 -19.57 0.06 -16.10
CA LYS A 132 -20.81 0.07 -15.31
C LYS A 132 -21.63 -1.21 -15.42
N ASP A 133 -21.46 -2.00 -16.48
CA ASP A 133 -22.20 -3.27 -16.66
C ASP A 133 -21.69 -4.37 -15.73
N THR A 134 -20.42 -4.26 -15.31
CA THR A 134 -19.76 -5.16 -14.34
C THR A 134 -19.90 -4.70 -12.88
N LEU A 135 -20.53 -3.55 -12.66
CA LEU A 135 -20.67 -2.92 -11.36
C LEU A 135 -22.15 -2.86 -10.94
N LYS A 136 -22.40 -2.85 -9.63
CA LYS A 136 -23.72 -2.69 -9.04
C LYS A 136 -23.72 -1.57 -8.01
N LYS A 137 -24.69 -0.67 -8.10
CA LYS A 137 -24.88 0.39 -7.11
C LYS A 137 -25.33 -0.21 -5.79
N VAL A 138 -24.62 0.11 -4.71
CA VAL A 138 -24.90 -0.37 -3.34
C VAL A 138 -25.38 0.76 -2.41
N GLY A 139 -25.16 2.02 -2.77
CA GLY A 139 -25.58 3.15 -1.96
C GLY A 139 -25.14 4.51 -2.50
N HIS A 140 -25.24 5.51 -1.63
CA HIS A 140 -24.69 6.86 -1.85
C HIS A 140 -23.88 7.24 -0.62
N SER A 141 -22.65 7.70 -0.83
CA SER A 141 -21.74 8.07 0.25
C SER A 141 -22.01 9.50 0.74
N GLN A 142 -21.85 9.73 2.06
CA GLN A 142 -21.85 11.07 2.64
C GLN A 142 -20.77 11.99 2.04
N TYR A 143 -19.79 11.42 1.36
CA TYR A 143 -18.73 12.16 0.64
C TYR A 143 -19.17 12.62 -0.76
N GLY A 144 -20.44 12.38 -1.15
CA GLY A 144 -21.06 12.97 -2.33
C GLY A 144 -20.91 12.19 -3.62
N CYS A 145 -20.73 10.87 -3.56
CA CYS A 145 -20.70 10.00 -4.75
C CYS A 145 -21.62 8.80 -4.62
N ASP A 146 -22.11 8.31 -5.75
CA ASP A 146 -22.77 7.01 -5.82
C ASP A 146 -21.71 5.91 -5.66
N VAL A 147 -22.04 4.91 -4.84
CA VAL A 147 -21.13 3.80 -4.54
C VAL A 147 -21.48 2.60 -5.41
N TYR A 148 -20.52 2.22 -6.24
CA TYR A 148 -20.59 1.04 -7.09
C TYR A 148 -19.51 0.05 -6.67
N LEU A 149 -19.89 -1.22 -6.54
CA LEU A 149 -18.98 -2.34 -6.29
C LEU A 149 -19.14 -3.40 -7.36
N ASN A 150 -18.16 -4.29 -7.49
CA ASN A 150 -18.19 -5.42 -8.42
C ASN A 150 -19.50 -6.21 -8.28
N LYS A 151 -20.14 -6.49 -9.41
CA LYS A 151 -21.47 -7.11 -9.44
C LYS A 151 -21.47 -8.54 -8.92
N ASP A 152 -20.48 -9.35 -9.30
CA ASP A 152 -20.35 -10.73 -8.81
C ASP A 152 -20.20 -10.78 -7.28
N TYR A 153 -19.46 -9.79 -6.70
CA TYR A 153 -19.35 -9.64 -5.25
C TYR A 153 -20.68 -9.32 -4.59
N VAL A 154 -21.39 -8.30 -5.11
CA VAL A 154 -22.64 -7.82 -4.50
C VAL A 154 -23.73 -8.88 -4.57
N GLU A 155 -23.77 -9.69 -5.64
CA GLU A 155 -24.79 -10.71 -5.88
C GLU A 155 -24.48 -12.06 -5.24
N SER A 156 -23.26 -12.29 -4.72
CA SER A 156 -22.93 -13.51 -3.99
C SER A 156 -23.64 -13.56 -2.64
N ASP A 157 -24.06 -14.78 -2.24
CA ASP A 157 -24.73 -15.01 -0.94
C ASP A 157 -23.76 -14.87 0.24
N PHE A 158 -22.49 -15.28 0.07
CA PHE A 158 -21.44 -15.18 1.08
C PHE A 158 -20.18 -14.56 0.50
N LYS A 159 -19.57 -13.67 1.25
CA LYS A 159 -18.49 -12.79 0.78
C LYS A 159 -17.27 -12.89 1.67
N ILE A 160 -16.13 -13.30 1.09
CA ILE A 160 -14.84 -13.41 1.78
C ILE A 160 -13.88 -12.37 1.21
N VAL A 161 -13.13 -11.69 2.06
CA VAL A 161 -12.03 -10.81 1.63
C VAL A 161 -10.70 -11.35 2.14
N THR A 162 -9.73 -11.51 1.25
CA THR A 162 -8.35 -11.86 1.58
C THR A 162 -7.41 -10.70 1.38
N GLY A 163 -6.24 -10.74 2.00
CA GLY A 163 -5.22 -9.72 1.84
C GLY A 163 -4.08 -9.84 2.83
N PHE A 164 -3.26 -8.81 2.90
CA PHE A 164 -2.24 -8.68 3.94
C PHE A 164 -2.28 -7.29 4.57
N ILE A 165 -1.88 -7.23 5.82
CA ILE A 165 -1.93 -6.01 6.63
C ILE A 165 -0.53 -5.45 6.80
N GLU A 166 -0.34 -4.22 6.35
CA GLU A 166 0.86 -3.43 6.52
C GLU A 166 0.50 -1.95 6.71
N PRO A 167 1.37 -1.11 7.27
CA PRO A 167 1.14 0.34 7.29
C PRO A 167 0.97 0.90 5.87
N HIS A 168 0.08 1.88 5.73
CA HIS A 168 -0.22 2.51 4.45
C HIS A 168 -0.17 4.03 4.53
N PHE A 169 0.45 4.69 3.54
CA PHE A 169 0.88 6.10 3.60
C PHE A 169 -0.23 7.16 3.63
N PHE A 170 -1.49 6.80 3.41
CA PHE A 170 -2.65 7.68 3.64
C PHE A 170 -3.84 6.96 4.28
N ALA A 171 -3.96 5.65 4.12
CA ALA A 171 -5.09 4.88 4.65
C ALA A 171 -4.83 4.26 6.04
N GLY A 172 -3.72 4.62 6.68
CA GLY A 172 -3.31 3.99 7.95
C GLY A 172 -2.73 2.59 7.73
N PHE A 173 -3.56 1.62 7.39
CA PHE A 173 -3.17 0.25 7.08
C PHE A 173 -3.83 -0.28 5.80
N SER A 174 -3.23 -1.30 5.19
CA SER A 174 -3.76 -2.11 4.09
C SER A 174 -4.59 -3.28 4.63
N GLY A 175 -5.06 -4.15 3.73
CA GLY A 175 -5.85 -5.33 4.07
C GLY A 175 -7.30 -5.00 4.45
N GLY A 176 -8.03 -6.03 4.90
CA GLY A 176 -9.41 -5.93 5.36
C GLY A 176 -10.33 -5.12 4.46
N PRO A 177 -10.92 -4.05 5.00
CA PRO A 177 -11.87 -3.22 4.27
C PRO A 177 -11.35 -2.64 2.95
N LYS A 178 -10.01 -2.48 2.81
CA LYS A 178 -9.39 -1.98 1.58
C LYS A 178 -9.43 -2.96 0.41
N GLY A 179 -9.60 -4.25 0.65
CA GLY A 179 -9.86 -5.22 -0.41
C GLY A 179 -11.16 -4.91 -1.16
N ILE A 180 -12.13 -4.32 -0.48
CA ILE A 180 -13.40 -3.88 -1.06
C ILE A 180 -13.28 -2.45 -1.61
N MET A 181 -12.86 -1.49 -0.78
CA MET A 181 -12.69 -0.10 -1.17
C MET A 181 -11.22 0.33 -0.98
N PRO A 182 -10.47 0.55 -2.06
CA PRO A 182 -10.88 0.72 -3.47
C PRO A 182 -10.84 -0.56 -4.34
N GLY A 183 -10.46 -1.73 -3.82
CA GLY A 183 -10.09 -2.92 -4.60
C GLY A 183 -11.10 -3.34 -5.65
N ILE A 184 -12.39 -3.35 -5.32
CA ILE A 184 -13.48 -3.77 -6.23
C ILE A 184 -14.53 -2.68 -6.46
N ALA A 185 -14.16 -1.42 -6.25
CA ALA A 185 -15.05 -0.27 -6.42
C ALA A 185 -15.05 0.28 -7.85
N GLY A 186 -16.10 1.05 -8.17
CA GLY A 186 -16.20 1.80 -9.42
C GLY A 186 -15.39 3.10 -9.39
N ILE A 187 -15.03 3.62 -10.58
CA ILE A 187 -14.10 4.74 -10.73
C ILE A 187 -14.58 6.02 -10.01
N GLU A 188 -15.86 6.35 -10.03
CA GLU A 188 -16.40 7.54 -9.34
C GLU A 188 -16.15 7.47 -7.84
N THR A 189 -16.35 6.28 -7.25
CA THR A 189 -16.09 6.02 -5.83
C THR A 189 -14.59 6.11 -5.52
N ILE A 190 -13.75 5.52 -6.40
CA ILE A 190 -12.29 5.56 -6.27
C ILE A 190 -11.75 6.99 -6.34
N MET A 191 -12.24 7.81 -7.28
CA MET A 191 -11.79 9.20 -7.42
C MET A 191 -12.21 10.06 -6.24
N THR A 192 -13.41 9.86 -5.68
CA THR A 192 -13.86 10.55 -4.46
C THR A 192 -12.99 10.18 -3.26
N PHE A 193 -12.66 8.90 -3.10
CA PHE A 193 -11.77 8.39 -2.07
C PHE A 193 -10.35 8.96 -2.16
N HIS A 194 -9.87 9.22 -3.38
CA HIS A 194 -8.54 9.79 -3.64
C HIS A 194 -8.56 11.29 -3.93
N ASN A 195 -9.62 12.01 -3.54
CA ASN A 195 -9.66 13.45 -3.76
C ASN A 195 -8.63 14.19 -2.89
N ALA A 196 -8.28 15.40 -3.34
CA ALA A 196 -7.23 16.21 -2.72
C ALA A 196 -7.47 16.50 -1.23
N LYS A 197 -8.74 16.73 -0.84
CA LYS A 197 -9.11 17.01 0.55
C LYS A 197 -8.88 15.82 1.46
N MET A 198 -9.25 14.62 1.03
CA MET A 198 -9.05 13.39 1.82
C MET A 198 -7.59 13.00 1.92
N ILE A 199 -6.88 13.05 0.79
CA ILE A 199 -5.45 12.70 0.73
C ILE A 199 -4.57 13.74 1.44
N GLY A 200 -4.95 15.02 1.39
CA GLY A 200 -4.24 16.14 2.03
C GLY A 200 -4.51 16.28 3.53
N ASP A 201 -5.50 15.59 4.09
CA ASP A 201 -5.76 15.63 5.53
C ASP A 201 -4.57 15.06 6.30
N ILE A 202 -4.13 15.77 7.34
CA ILE A 202 -2.99 15.36 8.18
C ILE A 202 -3.19 13.98 8.83
N ARG A 203 -4.45 13.60 9.07
CA ARG A 203 -4.83 12.30 9.63
C ARG A 203 -4.76 11.16 8.61
N SER A 204 -4.74 11.50 7.29
CA SER A 204 -4.51 10.55 6.20
C SER A 204 -3.02 10.23 6.09
N THR A 205 -2.52 9.42 7.02
CA THR A 205 -1.10 9.13 7.19
C THR A 205 -0.86 7.69 7.63
N TRP A 206 0.40 7.28 7.61
CA TRP A 206 0.88 5.97 8.04
C TRP A 206 0.38 5.60 9.44
N GLY A 207 -0.11 4.37 9.59
CA GLY A 207 -0.47 3.77 10.89
C GLY A 207 -1.62 4.43 11.63
N ASN A 208 -2.28 5.43 11.04
CA ASN A 208 -3.39 6.13 11.68
C ASN A 208 -4.76 5.61 11.20
N MET A 209 -5.49 4.98 12.11
CA MET A 209 -6.87 4.52 11.88
C MET A 209 -7.91 5.48 12.49
N GLN A 210 -7.49 6.32 13.45
CA GLN A 210 -8.40 7.19 14.18
C GLN A 210 -8.69 8.46 13.39
N ASP A 211 -9.97 8.74 13.17
CA ASP A 211 -10.46 9.94 12.46
C ASP A 211 -9.83 10.18 11.07
N ASN A 212 -9.19 9.15 10.51
CA ASN A 212 -8.64 9.18 9.17
C ASN A 212 -9.78 9.20 8.15
N PRO A 213 -9.96 10.28 7.35
CA PRO A 213 -11.09 10.40 6.45
C PRO A 213 -11.14 9.31 5.36
N VAL A 214 -9.96 8.83 4.95
CA VAL A 214 -9.84 7.71 4.01
C VAL A 214 -10.38 6.42 4.61
N GLN A 215 -10.02 6.12 5.88
CA GLN A 215 -10.57 4.96 6.59
C GLN A 215 -12.06 5.11 6.88
N ASN A 216 -12.51 6.29 7.24
CA ASN A 216 -13.93 6.56 7.50
C ASN A 216 -14.77 6.27 6.26
N MET A 217 -14.34 6.72 5.07
CA MET A 217 -15.03 6.41 3.82
C MET A 217 -14.93 4.92 3.48
N THR A 218 -13.78 4.28 3.71
CA THR A 218 -13.63 2.83 3.52
C THR A 218 -14.62 2.05 4.36
N ARG A 219 -14.74 2.38 5.65
CA ARG A 219 -15.68 1.73 6.58
C ARG A 219 -17.15 2.01 6.21
N GLU A 220 -17.47 3.23 5.82
CA GLU A 220 -18.82 3.59 5.33
C GLU A 220 -19.23 2.74 4.12
N ILE A 221 -18.36 2.63 3.12
CA ILE A 221 -18.65 1.84 1.90
C ILE A 221 -18.78 0.36 2.22
N ASN A 222 -17.90 -0.18 3.05
CA ASN A 222 -18.01 -1.57 3.49
C ASN A 222 -19.30 -1.84 4.26
N ALA A 223 -19.82 -0.89 5.01
CA ALA A 223 -21.12 -1.05 5.70
C ALA A 223 -22.31 -1.18 4.73
N MET A 224 -22.20 -0.68 3.49
CA MET A 224 -23.24 -0.82 2.47
C MET A 224 -23.32 -2.24 1.87
N CYS A 225 -22.18 -2.95 1.80
CA CYS A 225 -22.09 -4.34 1.34
C CYS A 225 -20.88 -4.99 1.99
N LYS A 226 -21.02 -5.39 3.26
CA LYS A 226 -19.96 -5.88 4.11
C LYS A 226 -19.55 -7.31 3.71
N PRO A 227 -18.25 -7.64 3.68
CA PRO A 227 -17.80 -9.03 3.66
C PRO A 227 -18.26 -9.78 4.92
N ASP A 228 -18.66 -11.02 4.75
CA ASP A 228 -19.12 -11.89 5.85
C ASP A 228 -17.93 -12.45 6.64
N PHE A 229 -16.78 -12.62 5.97
CA PHE A 229 -15.56 -13.16 6.58
C PHE A 229 -14.29 -12.51 5.99
N MET A 230 -13.28 -12.34 6.82
CA MET A 230 -11.96 -11.87 6.44
C MET A 230 -10.91 -12.92 6.73
N LEU A 231 -9.93 -13.10 5.81
CA LEU A 231 -8.70 -13.84 6.06
C LEU A 231 -7.51 -13.00 5.58
N ASN A 232 -6.77 -12.44 6.52
CA ASN A 232 -5.60 -11.63 6.23
C ASN A 232 -4.37 -12.14 6.98
N VAL A 233 -3.20 -11.79 6.48
CA VAL A 233 -1.90 -12.13 7.08
C VAL A 233 -1.02 -10.90 7.24
N THR A 234 0.00 -10.98 8.08
CA THR A 234 1.15 -10.08 8.06
C THR A 234 2.35 -10.81 7.49
N LEU A 235 3.28 -10.06 6.90
CA LEU A 235 4.46 -10.60 6.23
C LEU A 235 5.73 -9.95 6.76
N ASN A 236 6.83 -10.69 6.78
CA ASN A 236 8.16 -10.13 7.03
C ASN A 236 8.81 -9.63 5.71
N LYS A 237 10.05 -9.15 5.80
CA LYS A 237 10.81 -8.62 4.65
C LYS A 237 11.09 -9.66 3.56
N GLU A 238 11.10 -10.95 3.90
CA GLU A 238 11.21 -12.08 2.97
C GLU A 238 9.86 -12.49 2.38
N LYS A 239 8.77 -11.77 2.70
CA LYS A 239 7.38 -12.07 2.28
C LYS A 239 6.82 -13.38 2.85
N ALA A 240 7.40 -13.89 3.92
CA ALA A 240 6.90 -15.04 4.64
C ALA A 240 5.84 -14.61 5.67
N ILE A 241 4.83 -15.46 5.90
CA ILE A 241 3.72 -15.19 6.82
C ILE A 241 4.23 -15.17 8.26
N THR A 242 3.93 -14.09 8.98
CA THR A 242 4.31 -13.89 10.38
C THR A 242 3.16 -14.01 11.36
N GLU A 243 1.92 -13.71 10.92
CA GLU A 243 0.72 -13.87 11.72
C GLU A 243 -0.53 -13.96 10.83
N VAL A 244 -1.62 -14.54 11.34
CA VAL A 244 -2.88 -14.75 10.63
C VAL A 244 -4.04 -14.15 11.40
N PHE A 245 -4.90 -13.43 10.70
CA PHE A 245 -6.09 -12.77 11.25
C PHE A 245 -7.30 -13.18 10.42
N ALA A 246 -8.26 -13.87 11.04
CA ALA A 246 -9.46 -14.37 10.39
C ALA A 246 -10.70 -14.06 11.23
N GLY A 247 -11.84 -13.83 10.59
CA GLY A 247 -13.12 -13.63 11.28
C GLY A 247 -13.89 -12.39 10.81
N GLU A 248 -14.51 -11.71 11.78
CA GLU A 248 -15.26 -10.48 11.53
C GLU A 248 -14.34 -9.39 10.97
N LEU A 249 -14.84 -8.69 9.93
CA LEU A 249 -14.04 -7.78 9.13
C LEU A 249 -13.24 -6.76 9.96
N TYR A 250 -13.89 -6.08 10.88
CA TYR A 250 -13.26 -4.97 11.62
C TYR A 250 -12.49 -5.47 12.82
N GLU A 251 -13.03 -6.41 13.60
CA GLU A 251 -12.38 -6.92 14.80
C GLU A 251 -11.07 -7.65 14.46
N ALA A 252 -11.09 -8.49 13.42
CA ALA A 252 -9.90 -9.21 12.99
C ALA A 252 -8.89 -8.27 12.30
N HIS A 253 -9.36 -7.29 11.48
CA HIS A 253 -8.49 -6.30 10.87
C HIS A 253 -7.83 -5.39 11.90
N ASP A 254 -8.57 -4.90 12.89
CA ASP A 254 -8.03 -4.02 13.93
C ASP A 254 -6.94 -4.74 14.75
N LYS A 255 -7.11 -6.05 15.05
CA LYS A 255 -6.04 -6.88 15.66
C LYS A 255 -4.80 -6.99 14.77
N GLY A 256 -5.00 -7.19 13.48
CA GLY A 256 -3.90 -7.21 12.52
C GLY A 256 -3.18 -5.87 12.41
N CYS A 257 -3.91 -4.76 12.47
CA CYS A 257 -3.33 -3.41 12.49
C CYS A 257 -2.52 -3.15 13.77
N GLU A 258 -3.01 -3.59 14.94
CA GLU A 258 -2.26 -3.51 16.22
C GLU A 258 -0.93 -4.27 16.11
N TYR A 259 -0.96 -5.50 15.58
CA TYR A 259 0.24 -6.31 15.37
C TYR A 259 1.20 -5.67 14.36
N ALA A 260 0.70 -5.23 13.21
CA ALA A 260 1.51 -4.57 12.19
C ALA A 260 2.14 -3.26 12.71
N LYS A 261 1.38 -2.47 13.49
CA LYS A 261 1.90 -1.26 14.14
C LYS A 261 3.06 -1.56 15.07
N ALA A 262 2.91 -2.59 15.92
CA ALA A 262 3.92 -2.97 16.90
C ALA A 262 5.23 -3.45 16.24
N ASN A 263 5.17 -3.96 15.01
CA ASN A 263 6.28 -4.63 14.35
C ASN A 263 6.91 -3.80 13.20
N ALA A 264 6.11 -2.99 12.50
CA ALA A 264 6.57 -2.21 11.35
C ALA A 264 6.80 -0.72 11.67
N MET A 265 6.42 -0.23 12.85
CA MET A 265 6.65 1.17 13.22
C MET A 265 7.85 1.31 14.17
N PHE A 266 8.70 2.30 13.88
CA PHE A 266 9.95 2.58 14.60
C PHE A 266 9.85 3.96 15.27
N LYS A 267 10.00 3.99 16.61
CA LYS A 267 10.03 5.24 17.36
C LYS A 267 11.42 5.88 17.25
N CYS A 268 11.46 7.14 16.79
CA CYS A 268 12.63 7.99 16.83
C CYS A 268 12.49 9.01 17.97
N ASP A 269 13.60 9.34 18.64
CA ASP A 269 13.62 10.31 19.72
C ASP A 269 13.44 11.75 19.19
N GLU A 270 13.97 12.03 17.98
CA GLU A 270 13.90 13.34 17.34
C GLU A 270 13.81 13.22 15.81
N ARG A 271 13.54 14.36 15.16
CA ARG A 271 13.63 14.50 13.69
C ARG A 271 15.08 14.76 13.26
N PHE A 272 15.40 14.35 12.03
CA PHE A 272 16.74 14.42 11.46
C PHE A 272 16.87 15.60 10.48
N ASP A 273 18.08 16.17 10.41
CA ASP A 273 18.43 17.16 9.38
C ASP A 273 18.48 16.51 7.99
N VAL A 274 18.95 15.27 7.93
CA VAL A 274 19.05 14.47 6.71
C VAL A 274 18.43 13.09 6.95
N VAL A 275 17.57 12.63 6.02
CA VAL A 275 17.07 11.25 6.01
C VAL A 275 17.47 10.58 4.70
N ILE A 276 18.20 9.48 4.80
CA ILE A 276 18.59 8.63 3.65
C ILE A 276 17.65 7.44 3.62
N ALA A 277 16.91 7.24 2.52
CA ALA A 277 15.94 6.15 2.44
C ALA A 277 15.98 5.45 1.08
N SER A 278 15.80 4.13 1.09
CA SER A 278 15.47 3.39 -0.14
C SER A 278 13.96 3.37 -0.39
N ASN A 279 13.56 2.82 -1.55
CA ASN A 279 12.16 2.40 -1.77
C ASN A 279 12.05 0.87 -1.80
N SER A 280 12.76 0.18 -0.91
CA SER A 280 12.77 -1.30 -0.70
C SER A 280 13.33 -2.12 -1.87
N GLY A 281 14.02 -1.48 -2.85
CA GLY A 281 14.53 -2.17 -4.03
C GLY A 281 13.43 -2.71 -4.96
N TYR A 282 13.85 -3.53 -5.93
CA TYR A 282 12.93 -4.10 -6.93
C TYR A 282 11.94 -5.10 -6.29
N PRO A 283 10.65 -5.06 -6.68
CA PRO A 283 10.02 -4.22 -7.72
C PRO A 283 9.49 -2.86 -7.24
N LEU A 284 9.62 -2.52 -5.97
CA LEU A 284 9.00 -1.33 -5.40
C LEU A 284 9.69 -0.03 -5.82
N ASP A 285 10.94 -0.08 -6.26
CA ASP A 285 11.71 1.08 -6.71
C ASP A 285 11.82 1.20 -8.25
N GLN A 286 10.98 0.46 -8.99
CA GLN A 286 11.09 0.40 -10.45
C GLN A 286 10.70 1.71 -11.17
N ASN A 287 9.93 2.61 -10.54
CA ASN A 287 9.56 3.89 -11.13
C ASN A 287 9.34 4.99 -10.07
N LEU A 288 9.32 6.25 -10.54
CA LEU A 288 9.21 7.40 -9.65
C LEU A 288 7.88 7.45 -8.89
N TYR A 289 6.78 7.01 -9.48
CA TYR A 289 5.47 6.94 -8.82
C TYR A 289 5.53 6.11 -7.53
N GLN A 290 6.17 4.95 -7.58
CA GLN A 290 6.32 4.08 -6.41
C GLN A 290 7.29 4.69 -5.37
N THR A 291 8.32 5.43 -5.82
CA THR A 291 9.33 6.07 -4.96
C THR A 291 8.73 7.05 -3.95
N VAL A 292 7.58 7.64 -4.26
CA VAL A 292 6.85 8.54 -3.35
C VAL A 292 6.50 7.87 -2.02
N LYS A 293 6.36 6.55 -1.97
CA LYS A 293 6.13 5.81 -0.71
C LYS A 293 7.32 5.93 0.24
N GLY A 294 8.53 5.72 -0.28
CA GLY A 294 9.77 5.91 0.50
C GLY A 294 9.95 7.37 0.93
N MET A 295 9.70 8.33 0.02
CA MET A 295 9.71 9.76 0.37
C MET A 295 8.73 10.05 1.51
N SER A 296 7.52 9.49 1.46
CA SER A 296 6.48 9.70 2.47
C SER A 296 6.85 9.09 3.84
N ALA A 297 7.57 7.97 3.86
CA ALA A 297 8.07 7.39 5.11
C ALA A 297 9.19 8.27 5.70
N ALA A 298 10.16 8.69 4.88
CA ALA A 298 11.24 9.60 5.29
C ALA A 298 10.73 10.95 5.80
N HIS A 299 9.68 11.49 5.18
CA HIS A 299 9.02 12.73 5.59
C HIS A 299 8.51 12.71 7.04
N LYS A 300 8.19 11.54 7.59
CA LYS A 300 7.72 11.43 8.98
C LYS A 300 8.75 11.90 10.00
N VAL A 301 10.03 11.82 9.67
CA VAL A 301 11.14 12.06 10.62
C VAL A 301 12.18 13.06 10.11
N VAL A 302 12.04 13.62 8.93
CA VAL A 302 12.87 14.76 8.50
C VAL A 302 12.38 16.03 9.17
N LYS A 303 13.29 16.97 9.50
CA LYS A 303 12.97 18.31 9.97
C LYS A 303 12.36 19.15 8.83
N GLU A 304 11.57 20.16 9.17
CA GLU A 304 11.15 21.18 8.20
C GLU A 304 12.39 21.91 7.64
N GLY A 305 12.48 22.08 6.32
CA GLY A 305 13.67 22.59 5.64
C GLY A 305 14.86 21.61 5.61
N GLY A 306 14.66 20.38 6.11
CA GLY A 306 15.66 19.31 6.05
C GLY A 306 15.82 18.72 4.65
N THR A 307 16.60 17.64 4.55
CA THR A 307 16.90 16.97 3.27
C THR A 307 16.54 15.50 3.33
N ILE A 308 15.86 15.01 2.29
CA ILE A 308 15.63 13.58 2.05
C ILE A 308 16.51 13.15 0.87
N ILE A 309 17.33 12.13 1.05
CA ILE A 309 18.11 11.49 -0.03
C ILE A 309 17.44 10.13 -0.31
N MET A 310 16.71 10.05 -1.44
CA MET A 310 16.07 8.82 -1.88
C MET A 310 16.98 8.01 -2.79
N LEU A 311 17.12 6.71 -2.49
CA LEU A 311 17.73 5.72 -3.37
C LEU A 311 16.60 4.89 -3.99
N SER A 312 16.42 5.04 -5.31
CA SER A 312 15.40 4.32 -6.08
C SER A 312 15.86 4.17 -7.51
N GLU A 313 15.96 2.94 -7.99
CA GLU A 313 16.57 2.68 -9.32
C GLU A 313 15.80 3.37 -10.45
N CYS A 314 14.47 3.40 -10.35
CA CYS A 314 13.57 3.95 -11.37
C CYS A 314 13.88 3.38 -12.78
N SER A 315 14.11 2.05 -12.88
CA SER A 315 14.47 1.36 -14.12
C SER A 315 13.45 1.56 -15.24
N ASP A 316 12.17 1.72 -14.89
CA ASP A 316 11.07 1.99 -15.82
C ASP A 316 10.80 3.50 -16.02
N GLY A 317 11.64 4.35 -15.43
CA GLY A 317 11.51 5.79 -15.51
C GLY A 317 10.28 6.35 -14.79
N TYR A 318 9.50 7.16 -15.50
CA TYR A 318 8.13 7.49 -15.12
C TYR A 318 7.21 6.34 -15.49
N PRO A 319 6.08 6.12 -14.76
CA PRO A 319 5.12 5.12 -15.19
C PRO A 319 4.59 5.47 -16.59
N ASN A 320 4.44 4.46 -17.43
CA ASN A 320 3.94 4.61 -18.81
C ASN A 320 2.41 4.55 -18.90
N HIS A 321 1.72 4.55 -17.76
CA HIS A 321 0.26 4.53 -17.60
C HIS A 321 -0.17 5.56 -16.55
N GLY A 322 -1.45 5.95 -16.58
CA GLY A 322 -1.97 7.00 -15.69
C GLY A 322 -1.49 8.41 -16.08
N ASN A 323 -1.75 9.37 -15.21
CA ASN A 323 -1.49 10.79 -15.48
C ASN A 323 -0.38 11.39 -14.61
N TYR A 324 0.33 10.58 -13.83
CA TYR A 324 1.34 11.07 -12.88
C TYR A 324 2.40 11.96 -13.56
N ALA A 325 2.99 11.50 -14.66
CA ALA A 325 4.02 12.26 -15.39
C ALA A 325 3.48 13.53 -16.07
N GLU A 326 2.21 13.51 -16.46
CA GLU A 326 1.53 14.65 -17.06
C GLU A 326 1.26 15.73 -16.00
N ILE A 327 0.68 15.34 -14.86
CA ILE A 327 0.35 16.26 -13.76
C ILE A 327 1.60 16.96 -13.23
N LEU A 328 2.74 16.25 -13.09
CA LEU A 328 4.00 16.85 -12.64
C LEU A 328 4.46 18.03 -13.50
N LYS A 329 4.10 18.07 -14.77
CA LYS A 329 4.48 19.13 -15.73
C LYS A 329 3.49 20.29 -15.79
N MET A 330 2.39 20.23 -15.04
CA MET A 330 1.33 21.25 -15.09
C MET A 330 1.62 22.48 -14.22
N ALA A 331 2.67 22.43 -13.39
CA ALA A 331 3.11 23.57 -12.59
C ALA A 331 4.65 23.60 -12.49
N ASP A 332 5.19 24.79 -12.23
CA ASP A 332 6.64 25.04 -12.17
C ASP A 332 7.22 24.93 -10.75
N SER A 333 6.38 24.59 -9.76
CA SER A 333 6.81 24.44 -8.37
C SER A 333 5.96 23.42 -7.61
N PRO A 334 6.52 22.79 -6.56
CA PRO A 334 5.74 21.90 -5.71
C PRO A 334 4.50 22.55 -5.10
N GLN A 335 4.60 23.82 -4.66
CA GLN A 335 3.45 24.56 -4.14
C GLN A 335 2.38 24.78 -5.23
N GLY A 336 2.78 25.10 -6.46
CA GLY A 336 1.87 25.23 -7.59
C GLY A 336 1.10 23.93 -7.90
N LEU A 337 1.75 22.77 -7.76
CA LEU A 337 1.08 21.47 -7.87
C LEU A 337 0.07 21.26 -6.74
N VAL A 338 0.44 21.59 -5.50
CA VAL A 338 -0.48 21.48 -4.34
C VAL A 338 -1.70 22.39 -4.54
N ASP A 339 -1.50 23.63 -4.95
CA ASP A 339 -2.57 24.61 -5.17
C ASP A 339 -3.51 24.16 -6.29
N MET A 340 -2.94 23.72 -7.42
CA MET A 340 -3.70 23.20 -8.57
C MET A 340 -4.54 21.97 -8.21
N ILE A 341 -3.93 20.97 -7.55
CA ILE A 341 -4.62 19.72 -7.18
C ILE A 341 -5.69 19.99 -6.11
N SER A 342 -5.52 21.02 -5.29
CA SER A 342 -6.49 21.43 -4.27
C SER A 342 -7.73 22.13 -4.84
N ASP A 343 -7.71 22.56 -6.11
CA ASP A 343 -8.90 23.09 -6.79
C ASP A 343 -9.97 22.01 -6.89
N PRO A 344 -11.20 22.23 -6.39
CA PRO A 344 -12.29 21.26 -6.48
C PRO A 344 -12.67 20.83 -7.92
N ASN A 345 -12.31 21.62 -8.92
CA ASN A 345 -12.54 21.32 -10.32
C ASN A 345 -11.42 20.49 -10.96
N PHE A 346 -10.30 20.28 -10.28
CA PHE A 346 -9.21 19.45 -10.74
C PHE A 346 -9.47 17.99 -10.36
N ALA A 347 -9.55 17.11 -11.35
CA ALA A 347 -9.74 15.67 -11.14
C ALA A 347 -9.04 14.89 -12.24
N MET A 348 -7.86 14.37 -11.93
CA MET A 348 -7.10 13.50 -12.82
C MET A 348 -6.65 12.23 -12.09
N LEU A 349 -6.58 11.13 -12.81
CA LEU A 349 -6.05 9.87 -12.27
C LEU A 349 -4.60 10.09 -11.80
N ASP A 350 -4.23 9.48 -10.66
CA ASP A 350 -2.91 9.59 -10.01
C ASP A 350 -2.59 10.96 -9.36
N GLN A 351 -3.53 11.92 -9.36
CA GLN A 351 -3.32 13.21 -8.68
C GLN A 351 -2.89 13.06 -7.22
N TRP A 352 -3.39 12.02 -6.53
CA TRP A 352 -3.05 11.75 -5.13
C TRP A 352 -1.57 11.47 -4.91
N GLN A 353 -0.92 10.83 -5.88
CA GLN A 353 0.51 10.52 -5.79
C GLN A 353 1.36 11.78 -5.99
N VAL A 354 0.98 12.60 -6.98
CA VAL A 354 1.62 13.90 -7.20
C VAL A 354 1.41 14.82 -6.01
N GLN A 355 0.20 14.86 -5.43
CA GLN A 355 -0.08 15.64 -4.24
C GLN A 355 0.82 15.22 -3.06
N LYS A 356 0.96 13.91 -2.79
CA LYS A 356 1.85 13.43 -1.73
C LYS A 356 3.30 13.83 -1.99
N GLN A 357 3.80 13.69 -3.22
CA GLN A 357 5.16 14.14 -3.57
C GLN A 357 5.32 15.64 -3.37
N ALA A 358 4.42 16.45 -3.91
CA ALA A 358 4.48 17.91 -3.85
C ALA A 358 4.45 18.42 -2.40
N VAL A 359 3.58 17.88 -1.56
CA VAL A 359 3.53 18.21 -0.12
C VAL A 359 4.86 17.91 0.57
N ILE A 360 5.51 16.80 0.26
CA ILE A 360 6.83 16.46 0.82
C ILE A 360 7.87 17.48 0.35
N GLN A 361 7.85 17.86 -0.93
CA GLN A 361 8.79 18.83 -1.51
C GLN A 361 8.57 20.27 -1.04
N THR A 362 7.37 20.64 -0.56
CA THR A 362 7.14 21.94 0.10
C THR A 362 7.69 21.96 1.53
N PHE A 363 7.95 20.78 2.12
CA PHE A 363 8.41 20.64 3.49
C PHE A 363 9.94 20.44 3.60
N ALA A 364 10.52 19.68 2.66
CA ALA A 364 11.93 19.30 2.67
C ALA A 364 12.52 19.21 1.25
N ASP A 365 13.81 19.46 1.10
CA ASP A 365 14.52 19.23 -0.15
C ASP A 365 14.61 17.73 -0.43
N VAL A 366 14.25 17.28 -1.64
CA VAL A 366 14.33 15.87 -2.01
C VAL A 366 15.39 15.65 -3.08
N TYR A 367 16.40 14.88 -2.73
CA TYR A 367 17.49 14.42 -3.58
C TYR A 367 17.23 13.00 -4.03
N LEU A 368 17.51 12.65 -5.30
CA LEU A 368 17.24 11.35 -5.86
C LEU A 368 18.48 10.73 -6.51
N TYR A 369 18.91 9.61 -5.97
CA TYR A 369 19.90 8.72 -6.57
C TYR A 369 19.14 7.65 -7.37
N SER A 370 19.23 7.72 -8.72
CA SER A 370 18.44 6.85 -9.61
C SER A 370 19.11 6.67 -10.97
N LYS A 371 18.49 5.89 -11.85
CA LYS A 371 18.85 5.78 -13.28
C LYS A 371 18.16 6.82 -14.16
N LEU A 372 17.32 7.69 -13.61
CA LEU A 372 16.75 8.81 -14.35
C LEU A 372 17.87 9.75 -14.80
N SER A 373 17.71 10.36 -15.96
CA SER A 373 18.58 11.48 -16.37
C SER A 373 18.37 12.67 -15.43
N ASP A 374 19.37 13.55 -15.36
CA ASP A 374 19.28 14.80 -14.59
C ASP A 374 18.06 15.62 -14.98
N GLN A 375 17.74 15.65 -16.28
CA GLN A 375 16.59 16.40 -16.77
C GLN A 375 15.28 15.79 -16.26
N GLN A 376 15.13 14.46 -16.34
CA GLN A 376 13.94 13.78 -15.81
C GLN A 376 13.80 14.02 -14.30
N THR A 377 14.89 13.95 -13.55
CA THR A 377 14.89 14.21 -12.11
C THR A 377 14.46 15.66 -11.82
N LYS A 378 14.99 16.63 -12.55
CA LYS A 378 14.62 18.05 -12.42
C LYS A 378 13.19 18.34 -12.89
N ASP A 379 12.70 17.64 -13.90
CA ASP A 379 11.30 17.75 -14.37
C ASP A 379 10.30 17.30 -13.28
N ALA A 380 10.74 16.42 -12.36
CA ALA A 380 9.99 16.05 -11.15
C ALA A 380 10.27 17.00 -9.96
N MET A 381 10.98 18.11 -10.18
CA MET A 381 11.37 19.07 -9.13
C MET A 381 12.23 18.42 -8.02
N LEU A 382 13.04 17.42 -8.38
CA LEU A 382 13.96 16.71 -7.50
C LEU A 382 15.41 17.08 -7.84
N HIS A 383 16.31 16.91 -6.86
CA HIS A 383 17.74 17.15 -7.04
C HIS A 383 18.45 15.85 -7.45
N PRO A 384 19.12 15.78 -8.63
CA PRO A 384 19.83 14.58 -9.03
C PRO A 384 21.05 14.33 -8.17
N VAL A 385 21.29 13.06 -7.80
CA VAL A 385 22.45 12.60 -7.05
C VAL A 385 23.23 11.59 -7.88
N HIS A 386 24.53 11.79 -8.02
CA HIS A 386 25.45 10.87 -8.69
C HIS A 386 26.37 10.13 -7.70
N ASN A 387 26.63 10.76 -6.54
CA ASN A 387 27.43 10.20 -5.48
C ASN A 387 26.87 10.64 -4.12
N ILE A 388 26.42 9.67 -3.33
CA ILE A 388 25.77 9.94 -2.05
C ILE A 388 26.74 10.53 -1.04
N ASN A 389 28.00 10.04 -1.00
CA ASN A 389 28.99 10.53 -0.04
C ASN A 389 29.41 11.98 -0.34
N GLU A 390 29.51 12.36 -1.63
CA GLU A 390 29.76 13.77 -2.03
C GLU A 390 28.56 14.65 -1.68
N THR A 391 27.34 14.16 -1.86
CA THR A 391 26.12 14.88 -1.46
C THR A 391 26.08 15.09 0.04
N LEU A 392 26.36 14.06 0.85
CA LEU A 392 26.44 14.20 2.30
C LEU A 392 27.48 15.22 2.74
N LYS A 393 28.65 15.23 2.10
CA LYS A 393 29.69 16.21 2.38
C LYS A 393 29.24 17.65 2.05
N ALA A 394 28.52 17.85 0.96
CA ALA A 394 27.95 19.15 0.61
C ALA A 394 26.87 19.60 1.60
N LEU A 395 26.11 18.66 2.19
CA LEU A 395 25.12 18.94 3.22
C LEU A 395 25.73 19.33 4.58
N GLU A 396 26.98 18.91 4.86
CA GLU A 396 27.74 19.42 6.02
C GLU A 396 27.92 20.95 5.97
N ASP A 397 28.04 21.53 4.77
CA ASP A 397 28.13 22.99 4.61
C ASP A 397 26.79 23.69 4.94
N LYS A 398 25.65 23.00 4.73
CA LYS A 398 24.29 23.51 5.02
C LYS A 398 23.92 23.34 6.48
N TYR A 399 24.16 22.18 7.07
CA TYR A 399 23.67 21.80 8.41
C TYR A 399 24.74 21.78 9.50
N GLY A 400 26.01 21.87 9.14
CA GLY A 400 27.13 21.70 10.06
C GLY A 400 27.57 20.22 10.20
N LYS A 401 28.73 20.03 10.82
CA LYS A 401 29.31 18.69 11.01
C LYS A 401 28.53 17.81 12.00
N ASP A 402 27.75 18.43 12.86
CA ASP A 402 26.93 17.75 13.86
C ASP A 402 25.52 17.45 13.35
N MET A 403 25.29 17.52 12.01
CA MET A 403 24.00 17.20 11.42
C MET A 403 23.51 15.83 11.83
N THR A 404 22.23 15.72 12.16
CA THR A 404 21.60 14.46 12.53
C THR A 404 21.14 13.71 11.29
N ILE A 405 21.45 12.40 11.20
CA ILE A 405 21.15 11.57 10.02
C ILE A 405 20.33 10.34 10.43
N GLY A 406 19.15 10.21 9.87
CA GLY A 406 18.35 8.99 9.91
C GLY A 406 18.55 8.17 8.64
N VAL A 407 18.66 6.85 8.74
CA VAL A 407 18.89 5.97 7.58
C VAL A 407 17.87 4.85 7.56
N MET A 408 17.15 4.72 6.46
CA MET A 408 16.11 3.74 6.22
C MET A 408 16.51 2.78 5.08
N PRO A 409 17.36 1.78 5.35
CA PRO A 409 17.95 0.93 4.30
C PRO A 409 16.92 0.10 3.53
N LEU A 410 15.81 -0.23 4.20
CA LEU A 410 14.71 -1.03 3.67
C LEU A 410 13.47 -0.18 3.31
N GLY A 411 13.61 1.17 3.36
CA GLY A 411 12.56 2.12 2.96
C GLY A 411 11.25 1.93 3.72
N PRO A 412 10.10 1.93 3.02
CA PRO A 412 8.78 1.94 3.66
C PRO A 412 8.36 0.61 4.30
N LEU A 413 9.24 -0.39 4.40
CA LEU A 413 8.99 -1.58 5.23
C LEU A 413 9.03 -1.24 6.74
N THR A 414 9.62 -0.09 7.09
CA THR A 414 9.61 0.46 8.44
C THR A 414 9.11 1.89 8.39
N ILE A 415 8.13 2.20 9.21
CA ILE A 415 7.57 3.55 9.28
C ILE A 415 8.07 4.23 10.54
N PRO A 416 8.97 5.20 10.41
CA PRO A 416 9.45 5.95 11.57
C PRO A 416 8.39 6.95 12.04
N TYR A 417 8.41 7.26 13.34
CA TYR A 417 7.61 8.33 13.91
C TYR A 417 8.31 8.96 15.11
N VAL A 418 8.00 10.23 15.36
CA VAL A 418 8.38 10.94 16.58
C VAL A 418 7.10 11.16 17.37
N GLU A 419 7.10 10.87 18.68
CA GLU A 419 6.00 11.22 19.56
C GLU A 419 5.91 12.75 19.70
N SER A 420 4.72 13.28 19.52
CA SER A 420 4.40 14.71 19.67
C SER A 420 4.13 15.06 21.12
#